data_e44c90dc47d49299b3158eee912070d8
#
_entry.id   e44c90dc47d49299b3158eee912070d8
#
_cell.length_a   1.000
_cell.length_b   1.000
_cell.length_c   1.000
_cell.angle_alpha   90.00
_cell.angle_beta   90.00
_cell.angle_gamma   90.00
#
_symmetry.space_group_name_H-M   'P 1'
#
loop_
_entity.id
_entity.type
_entity.pdbx_description
1 polymer ?
#
loop_
_entity_poly.entity_id
_entity_poly.type
_entity_poly.pdbx_seq_one_letter_code
_entity_poly.pdbx_strand_id
1 'polypeptide(L)'
;DLPANVSTLVLVIHGSMDEENPLLAEIVSRLEDRYRGIPGAAVRFVRWAPESDQRLRAGATAQAVGARLGDLLARRGTVRELHLVAHSSGAFMPDAICSAFRAGSQGPARVAMTLLDPFQIRGFVDWTWGAREHGRCADFALAVINTEDPAPATNRPLARAFNLDVTAHPGRATFDRNGHYWPLQYYRDYLLDQQPAIAGWNHAEKPRGAVRVAAQ
;
A
#
# COMPACT_ATOMS: atom_id res chain seq x y z
N ASP A 1 3.51 -19.40 -3.23
CA ASP A 1 4.15 -19.58 -4.55
C ASP A 1 3.47 -18.75 -5.62
N LEU A 2 4.25 -18.18 -6.54
CA LEU A 2 3.76 -17.44 -7.70
C LEU A 2 3.86 -18.32 -8.96
N PRO A 3 2.86 -18.31 -9.87
CA PRO A 3 2.95 -18.95 -11.16
C PRO A 3 4.17 -18.48 -11.97
N ALA A 4 4.74 -19.33 -12.81
CA ALA A 4 5.99 -19.03 -13.53
C ALA A 4 5.90 -17.81 -14.45
N ASN A 5 4.74 -17.55 -15.03
CA ASN A 5 4.49 -16.55 -16.06
C ASN A 5 3.86 -15.24 -15.54
N VAL A 6 3.96 -14.95 -14.22
CA VAL A 6 3.37 -13.72 -13.65
C VAL A 6 4.11 -12.49 -14.18
N SER A 7 3.38 -11.61 -14.86
CA SER A 7 3.84 -10.31 -15.35
C SER A 7 3.23 -9.13 -14.59
N THR A 8 2.01 -9.29 -14.09
CA THR A 8 1.32 -8.28 -13.25
C THR A 8 1.08 -8.88 -11.86
N LEU A 9 1.65 -8.24 -10.85
CA LEU A 9 1.55 -8.72 -9.47
C LEU A 9 0.96 -7.63 -8.56
N VAL A 10 -0.08 -8.00 -7.82
CA VAL A 10 -0.62 -7.19 -6.73
C VAL A 10 -0.23 -7.83 -5.41
N LEU A 11 0.41 -7.06 -4.53
CA LEU A 11 0.73 -7.47 -3.17
C LEU A 11 -0.08 -6.66 -2.17
N VAL A 12 -0.83 -7.32 -1.31
CA VAL A 12 -1.55 -6.71 -0.19
C VAL A 12 -0.78 -6.99 1.09
N ILE A 13 -0.41 -5.92 1.81
CA ILE A 13 0.52 -5.96 2.94
C ILE A 13 -0.21 -5.42 4.18
N HIS A 14 -0.33 -6.25 5.21
CA HIS A 14 -0.99 -5.88 6.45
C HIS A 14 -0.11 -5.03 7.39
N GLY A 15 -0.75 -4.36 8.35
CA GLY A 15 -0.09 -3.66 9.45
C GLY A 15 0.28 -4.56 10.62
N SER A 16 0.73 -3.95 11.73
CA SER A 16 0.99 -4.69 12.97
C SER A 16 -0.30 -5.27 13.54
N MET A 17 -0.28 -6.56 13.89
CA MET A 17 -1.40 -7.30 14.47
C MET A 17 -2.65 -7.39 13.57
N ASP A 18 -2.49 -7.19 12.27
CA ASP A 18 -3.59 -7.08 11.30
C ASP A 18 -3.66 -8.26 10.31
N GLU A 19 -2.88 -9.32 10.53
CA GLU A 19 -2.83 -10.45 9.60
C GLU A 19 -4.21 -11.09 9.36
N GLU A 20 -5.05 -11.12 10.39
CA GLU A 20 -6.39 -11.70 10.35
C GLU A 20 -7.52 -10.66 10.21
N ASN A 21 -7.19 -9.43 9.81
CA ASN A 21 -8.17 -8.37 9.65
C ASN A 21 -9.15 -8.71 8.50
N PRO A 22 -10.47 -8.80 8.80
CA PRO A 22 -11.45 -9.21 7.80
C PRO A 22 -11.55 -8.23 6.61
N LEU A 23 -11.33 -6.93 6.82
CA LEU A 23 -11.32 -5.96 5.71
C LEU A 23 -10.16 -6.22 4.74
N LEU A 24 -9.00 -6.61 5.23
CA LEU A 24 -7.87 -6.99 4.36
C LEU A 24 -8.16 -8.29 3.60
N ALA A 25 -8.77 -9.27 4.26
CA ALA A 25 -9.17 -10.51 3.61
C ALA A 25 -10.19 -10.26 2.48
N GLU A 26 -11.18 -9.39 2.72
CA GLU A 26 -12.15 -8.99 1.70
C GLU A 26 -11.50 -8.21 0.55
N ILE A 27 -10.55 -7.31 0.83
CA ILE A 27 -9.78 -6.59 -0.19
C ILE A 27 -9.02 -7.58 -1.07
N VAL A 28 -8.34 -8.56 -0.46
CA VAL A 28 -7.61 -9.61 -1.21
C VAL A 28 -8.56 -10.38 -2.11
N SER A 29 -9.68 -10.87 -1.57
CA SER A 29 -10.68 -11.64 -2.32
C SER A 29 -11.22 -10.86 -3.51
N ARG A 30 -11.60 -9.59 -3.32
CA ARG A 30 -12.12 -8.75 -4.40
C ARG A 30 -11.05 -8.42 -5.45
N LEU A 31 -9.80 -8.22 -5.04
CA LEU A 31 -8.69 -8.05 -5.98
C LEU A 31 -8.44 -9.35 -6.77
N GLU A 32 -8.47 -10.51 -6.13
CA GLU A 32 -8.37 -11.80 -6.83
C GLU A 32 -9.48 -11.97 -7.86
N ASP A 33 -10.73 -11.63 -7.50
CA ASP A 33 -11.86 -11.64 -8.45
C ASP A 33 -11.66 -10.67 -9.60
N ARG A 34 -11.17 -9.48 -9.31
CA ARG A 34 -10.91 -8.42 -10.31
C ARG A 34 -9.83 -8.80 -11.32
N TYR A 35 -8.80 -9.50 -10.86
CA TYR A 35 -7.69 -9.94 -11.71
C TYR A 35 -7.89 -11.34 -12.27
N ARG A 36 -8.99 -12.02 -11.91
CA ARG A 36 -9.35 -13.35 -12.43
C ARG A 36 -9.52 -13.28 -13.94
N GLY A 37 -8.85 -14.19 -14.64
CA GLY A 37 -8.92 -14.24 -16.10
C GLY A 37 -8.01 -13.26 -16.84
N ILE A 38 -7.28 -12.39 -16.14
CA ILE A 38 -6.23 -11.57 -16.75
C ILE A 38 -4.96 -12.42 -16.86
N PRO A 39 -4.50 -12.75 -18.09
CA PRO A 39 -3.32 -13.58 -18.28
C PRO A 39 -2.08 -12.99 -17.62
N GLY A 40 -1.35 -13.80 -16.87
CA GLY A 40 -0.14 -13.37 -16.19
C GLY A 40 -0.36 -12.46 -14.97
N ALA A 41 -1.60 -12.25 -14.52
CA ALA A 41 -1.88 -11.51 -13.30
C ALA A 41 -1.94 -12.45 -12.07
N ALA A 42 -1.51 -11.93 -10.92
CA ALA A 42 -1.64 -12.60 -9.63
C ALA A 42 -1.83 -11.58 -8.51
N VAL A 43 -2.62 -11.95 -7.51
CA VAL A 43 -2.78 -11.22 -6.25
C VAL A 43 -2.24 -12.08 -5.12
N ARG A 44 -1.51 -11.50 -4.18
CA ARG A 44 -0.98 -12.22 -3.02
C ARG A 44 -1.07 -11.37 -1.76
N PHE A 45 -1.47 -12.00 -0.68
CA PHE A 45 -1.37 -11.43 0.65
C PHE A 45 0.02 -11.71 1.23
N VAL A 46 0.70 -10.67 1.68
CA VAL A 46 2.03 -10.78 2.29
C VAL A 46 1.87 -10.98 3.78
N ARG A 47 2.09 -12.20 4.25
CA ARG A 47 2.13 -12.55 5.67
C ARG A 47 3.53 -12.31 6.20
N TRP A 48 3.65 -11.47 7.21
CA TRP A 48 4.94 -11.13 7.84
C TRP A 48 4.87 -11.07 9.36
N ALA A 49 3.86 -11.71 9.96
CA ALA A 49 3.84 -12.04 11.38
C ALA A 49 4.80 -13.25 11.66
N PRO A 50 5.44 -13.32 12.84
CA PRO A 50 5.26 -12.45 14.01
C PRO A 50 6.06 -11.14 13.96
N GLU A 51 6.84 -10.89 12.91
CA GLU A 51 7.72 -9.71 12.81
C GLU A 51 6.91 -8.40 12.81
N SER A 52 5.71 -8.40 12.24
CA SER A 52 4.79 -7.26 12.24
C SER A 52 4.36 -6.81 13.64
N ASP A 53 4.35 -7.73 14.60
CA ASP A 53 3.78 -7.49 15.92
C ASP A 53 4.76 -6.78 16.87
N GLN A 54 6.02 -6.70 16.46
CA GLN A 54 7.05 -5.96 17.20
C GLN A 54 6.97 -4.45 16.88
N ARG A 55 5.96 -3.75 17.41
CA ARG A 55 5.61 -2.35 17.09
C ARG A 55 6.81 -1.41 16.97
N LEU A 56 7.78 -1.50 17.90
CA LEU A 56 8.96 -0.62 17.92
C LEU A 56 9.94 -0.88 16.77
N ARG A 57 9.94 -2.07 16.23
CA ARG A 57 10.82 -2.51 15.14
C ARG A 57 10.09 -2.72 13.82
N ALA A 58 8.75 -2.66 13.83
CA ALA A 58 7.93 -2.98 12.67
C ALA A 58 8.39 -2.25 11.39
N GLY A 59 8.71 -0.95 11.49
CA GLY A 59 9.20 -0.20 10.33
C GLY A 59 10.51 -0.71 9.77
N ALA A 60 11.52 -1.00 10.62
CA ALA A 60 12.82 -1.51 10.17
C ALA A 60 12.69 -2.95 9.63
N THR A 61 11.89 -3.76 10.30
CA THR A 61 11.63 -5.15 9.90
C THR A 61 10.87 -5.21 8.57
N ALA A 62 9.83 -4.39 8.42
CA ALA A 62 9.09 -4.27 7.15
C ALA A 62 10.02 -3.86 5.99
N GLN A 63 10.94 -2.91 6.22
CA GLN A 63 11.92 -2.54 5.21
C GLN A 63 12.86 -3.71 4.84
N ALA A 64 13.33 -4.47 5.82
CA ALA A 64 14.21 -5.63 5.57
C ALA A 64 13.48 -6.76 4.82
N VAL A 65 12.25 -7.09 5.24
CA VAL A 65 11.39 -8.06 4.54
C VAL A 65 11.08 -7.59 3.12
N GLY A 66 10.74 -6.30 2.98
CA GLY A 66 10.45 -5.69 1.68
C GLY A 66 11.64 -5.77 0.72
N ALA A 67 12.84 -5.44 1.18
CA ALA A 67 14.05 -5.54 0.35
C ALA A 67 14.27 -6.98 -0.16
N ARG A 68 14.17 -7.98 0.72
CA ARG A 68 14.28 -9.39 0.33
C ARG A 68 13.23 -9.81 -0.68
N LEU A 69 11.98 -9.37 -0.50
CA LEU A 69 10.89 -9.66 -1.43
C LEU A 69 11.16 -9.00 -2.79
N GLY A 70 11.60 -7.74 -2.81
CA GLY A 70 11.99 -7.04 -4.03
C GLY A 70 13.09 -7.77 -4.81
N ASP A 71 14.14 -8.22 -4.12
CA ASP A 71 15.22 -9.03 -4.71
C ASP A 71 14.72 -10.36 -5.29
N LEU A 72 13.79 -11.03 -4.60
CA LEU A 72 13.18 -12.27 -5.09
C LEU A 72 12.38 -12.03 -6.38
N LEU A 73 11.59 -10.95 -6.42
CA LEU A 73 10.81 -10.57 -7.60
C LEU A 73 11.71 -10.19 -8.78
N ALA A 74 12.81 -9.47 -8.53
CA ALA A 74 13.79 -9.10 -9.55
C ALA A 74 14.45 -10.33 -10.16
N ARG A 75 14.92 -11.26 -9.32
CA ARG A 75 15.53 -12.53 -9.78
C ARG A 75 14.58 -13.41 -10.60
N ARG A 76 13.28 -13.32 -10.32
CA ARG A 76 12.27 -14.02 -11.10
C ARG A 76 12.22 -13.54 -12.54
N GLY A 77 12.43 -12.25 -12.78
CA GLY A 77 12.60 -11.66 -14.10
C GLY A 77 11.33 -11.58 -14.97
N THR A 78 10.16 -12.02 -14.48
CA THR A 78 8.90 -12.03 -15.26
C THR A 78 8.00 -10.84 -14.94
N VAL A 79 8.03 -10.31 -13.72
CA VAL A 79 7.16 -9.21 -13.28
C VAL A 79 7.52 -7.92 -14.01
N ARG A 80 6.52 -7.26 -14.59
CA ARG A 80 6.62 -5.97 -15.29
C ARG A 80 5.75 -4.89 -14.65
N GLU A 81 4.65 -5.30 -14.04
CA GLU A 81 3.76 -4.41 -13.31
C GLU A 81 3.62 -4.90 -11.87
N LEU A 82 3.91 -4.02 -10.93
CA LEU A 82 3.83 -4.31 -9.50
C LEU A 82 2.93 -3.27 -8.84
N HIS A 83 1.84 -3.71 -8.22
CA HIS A 83 0.99 -2.87 -7.41
C HIS A 83 1.08 -3.29 -5.94
N LEU A 84 1.49 -2.38 -5.08
CA LEU A 84 1.70 -2.59 -3.65
C LEU A 84 0.60 -1.88 -2.88
N VAL A 85 -0.30 -2.63 -2.27
CA VAL A 85 -1.37 -2.12 -1.40
C VAL A 85 -0.95 -2.40 0.04
N ALA A 86 -0.76 -1.37 0.84
CA ALA A 86 -0.22 -1.53 2.20
C ALA A 86 -1.00 -0.73 3.23
N HIS A 87 -1.27 -1.34 4.39
CA HIS A 87 -1.96 -0.72 5.51
C HIS A 87 -1.01 -0.44 6.68
N SER A 88 -1.20 0.70 7.34
CA SER A 88 -0.56 1.03 8.63
C SER A 88 0.97 0.89 8.57
N SER A 89 1.58 0.14 9.50
CA SER A 89 3.02 -0.15 9.52
C SER A 89 3.51 -0.97 8.32
N GLY A 90 2.65 -1.68 7.62
CA GLY A 90 2.97 -2.31 6.34
C GLY A 90 3.44 -1.33 5.28
N ALA A 91 3.11 -0.04 5.40
CA ALA A 91 3.54 1.03 4.49
C ALA A 91 5.05 1.25 4.43
N PHE A 92 5.82 0.74 5.38
CA PHE A 92 7.29 0.76 5.32
C PHE A 92 7.88 -0.24 4.30
N MET A 93 7.09 -1.23 3.87
CA MET A 93 7.57 -2.28 2.97
C MET A 93 7.62 -1.88 1.49
N PRO A 94 6.63 -1.16 0.92
CA PRO A 94 6.53 -0.87 -0.51
C PRO A 94 7.75 -0.19 -1.13
N ASP A 95 8.29 0.86 -0.52
CA ASP A 95 9.49 1.54 -1.06
C ASP A 95 10.72 0.64 -1.04
N ALA A 96 10.86 -0.24 -0.03
CA ALA A 96 11.96 -1.20 0.04
C ALA A 96 11.80 -2.29 -1.04
N ILE A 97 10.59 -2.83 -1.24
CA ILE A 97 10.29 -3.75 -2.34
C ILE A 97 10.64 -3.11 -3.68
N CYS A 98 10.11 -1.90 -3.92
CA CYS A 98 10.32 -1.18 -5.17
C CYS A 98 11.80 -0.93 -5.45
N SER A 99 12.56 -0.45 -4.48
CA SER A 99 13.97 -0.12 -4.65
C SER A 99 14.82 -1.37 -4.97
N ALA A 100 14.63 -2.46 -4.23
CA ALA A 100 15.33 -3.71 -4.48
C ALA A 100 14.90 -4.35 -5.81
N PHE A 101 13.60 -4.34 -6.12
CA PHE A 101 13.06 -4.85 -7.37
C PHE A 101 13.66 -4.11 -8.57
N ARG A 102 13.70 -2.76 -8.55
CA ARG A 102 14.26 -1.97 -9.65
C ARG A 102 15.77 -2.17 -9.80
N ALA A 103 16.50 -2.27 -8.69
CA ALA A 103 17.94 -2.47 -8.71
C ALA A 103 18.35 -3.80 -9.38
N GLY A 104 17.54 -4.86 -9.23
CA GLY A 104 17.81 -6.18 -9.78
C GLY A 104 17.06 -6.52 -11.08
N SER A 105 16.11 -5.69 -11.52
CA SER A 105 15.30 -5.98 -12.71
C SER A 105 16.05 -5.70 -14.00
N GLN A 106 15.94 -6.62 -14.97
CA GLN A 106 16.61 -6.53 -16.29
C GLN A 106 15.76 -5.83 -17.38
N GLY A 107 14.81 -4.97 -16.99
CA GLY A 107 13.96 -4.29 -17.96
C GLY A 107 13.01 -3.31 -17.31
N PRO A 108 12.28 -2.52 -18.11
CA PRO A 108 11.34 -1.55 -17.58
C PRO A 108 10.24 -2.27 -16.78
N ALA A 109 9.98 -1.75 -15.60
CA ALA A 109 8.94 -2.22 -14.74
C ALA A 109 8.18 -1.03 -14.14
N ARG A 110 6.87 -1.15 -14.10
CA ARG A 110 5.99 -0.15 -13.51
C ARG A 110 5.66 -0.54 -12.07
N VAL A 111 5.78 0.42 -11.15
CA VAL A 111 5.42 0.21 -9.75
C VAL A 111 4.40 1.25 -9.31
N ALA A 112 3.22 0.79 -8.89
CA ALA A 112 2.20 1.61 -8.26
C ALA A 112 2.08 1.26 -6.78
N MET A 113 1.77 2.23 -5.94
CA MET A 113 1.52 2.04 -4.51
C MET A 113 0.17 2.62 -4.11
N THR A 114 -0.57 1.89 -3.28
CA THR A 114 -1.76 2.36 -2.56
C THR A 114 -1.51 2.19 -1.07
N LEU A 115 -1.39 3.29 -0.36
CA LEU A 115 -1.06 3.33 1.05
C LEU A 115 -2.30 3.71 1.84
N LEU A 116 -2.80 2.80 2.66
CA LEU A 116 -4.05 2.92 3.41
C LEU A 116 -3.70 3.25 4.86
N ASP A 117 -4.00 4.47 5.27
CA ASP A 117 -3.65 5.03 6.58
C ASP A 117 -2.21 4.71 7.03
N PRO A 118 -1.21 5.10 6.23
CA PRO A 118 0.17 4.66 6.40
C PRO A 118 0.78 5.17 7.70
N PHE A 119 1.39 4.29 8.49
CA PHE A 119 2.12 4.67 9.69
C PHE A 119 3.43 5.37 9.33
N GLN A 120 3.73 6.50 10.00
CA GLN A 120 4.75 7.45 9.56
C GLN A 120 5.96 7.58 10.49
N ILE A 121 5.86 7.07 11.73
CA ILE A 121 6.94 7.17 12.71
C ILE A 121 8.00 6.11 12.45
N ARG A 122 9.26 6.51 12.31
CA ARG A 122 10.40 5.61 12.23
C ARG A 122 11.23 5.66 13.51
N GLY A 123 11.21 4.55 14.24
CA GLY A 123 11.85 4.48 15.55
C GLY A 123 11.18 5.41 16.58
N PHE A 124 11.98 5.95 17.51
CA PHE A 124 11.47 6.81 18.59
C PHE A 124 11.60 8.30 18.30
N VAL A 125 12.31 8.69 17.25
CA VAL A 125 12.76 10.08 17.06
C VAL A 125 12.29 10.75 15.78
N ASP A 126 11.93 10.00 14.74
CA ASP A 126 11.47 10.58 13.47
C ASP A 126 9.97 10.36 13.25
N TRP A 127 9.19 11.27 13.80
CA TRP A 127 7.73 11.26 13.79
C TRP A 127 7.11 11.56 12.42
N THR A 128 7.89 12.01 11.47
CA THR A 128 7.42 12.43 10.15
C THR A 128 8.14 11.70 9.01
N TRP A 129 8.89 10.66 9.31
CA TRP A 129 9.67 9.94 8.32
C TRP A 129 8.78 9.47 7.15
N GLY A 130 7.69 8.78 7.46
CA GLY A 130 6.76 8.28 6.44
C GLY A 130 6.13 9.39 5.61
N ALA A 131 5.77 10.54 6.24
CA ALA A 131 5.23 11.68 5.52
C ALA A 131 6.18 12.21 4.44
N ARG A 132 7.50 12.09 4.63
CA ARG A 132 8.50 12.54 3.66
C ARG A 132 8.90 11.47 2.65
N GLU A 133 8.92 10.20 3.05
CA GLU A 133 9.60 9.13 2.31
C GLU A 133 8.64 8.15 1.62
N HIS A 134 7.49 7.85 2.21
CA HIS A 134 6.56 6.87 1.62
C HIS A 134 6.10 7.29 0.21
N GLY A 135 6.21 6.34 -0.73
CA GLY A 135 5.84 6.53 -2.13
C GLY A 135 6.96 7.06 -3.02
N ARG A 136 8.17 7.23 -2.49
CA ARG A 136 9.30 7.82 -3.22
C ARG A 136 9.70 7.03 -4.46
N CYS A 137 9.74 5.71 -4.34
CA CYS A 137 10.21 4.82 -5.40
C CYS A 137 9.17 4.59 -6.51
N ALA A 138 7.87 4.73 -6.23
CA ALA A 138 6.80 4.41 -7.16
C ALA A 138 6.73 5.34 -8.38
N ASP A 139 6.25 4.83 -9.52
CA ASP A 139 5.82 5.66 -10.65
C ASP A 139 4.55 6.43 -10.31
N PHE A 140 3.66 5.79 -9.53
CA PHE A 140 2.50 6.43 -8.93
C PHE A 140 2.28 5.93 -7.50
N ALA A 141 2.04 6.84 -6.57
CA ALA A 141 1.65 6.54 -5.20
C ALA A 141 0.37 7.27 -4.83
N LEU A 142 -0.61 6.53 -4.31
CA LEU A 142 -1.84 7.01 -3.71
C LEU A 142 -1.78 6.76 -2.20
N ALA A 143 -2.04 7.78 -1.40
CA ALA A 143 -2.33 7.63 0.02
C ALA A 143 -3.82 7.88 0.27
N VAL A 144 -4.50 6.98 0.92
CA VAL A 144 -5.86 7.14 1.44
C VAL A 144 -5.73 7.35 2.94
N ILE A 145 -6.09 8.53 3.42
CA ILE A 145 -5.82 8.96 4.80
C ILE A 145 -7.08 9.38 5.52
N ASN A 146 -7.11 9.12 6.83
CA ASN A 146 -8.08 9.68 7.76
C ASN A 146 -7.35 10.67 8.68
N THR A 147 -7.52 11.98 8.46
CA THR A 147 -6.83 13.03 9.22
C THR A 147 -7.30 13.14 10.68
N GLU A 148 -8.42 12.52 11.03
CA GLU A 148 -8.95 12.39 12.39
C GLU A 148 -8.63 11.03 13.04
N ASP A 149 -7.72 10.25 12.45
CA ASP A 149 -7.33 8.98 13.06
C ASP A 149 -6.70 9.21 14.43
N PRO A 150 -7.18 8.50 15.49
CA PRO A 150 -6.58 8.57 16.83
C PRO A 150 -5.21 7.90 16.91
N ALA A 151 -4.82 7.08 15.92
CA ALA A 151 -3.49 6.49 15.91
C ALA A 151 -2.44 7.58 15.64
N PRO A 152 -1.45 7.74 16.54
CA PRO A 152 -0.43 8.77 16.33
C PRO A 152 0.35 8.51 15.04
N ALA A 153 0.52 9.56 14.22
CA ALA A 153 1.33 9.56 13.01
C ALA A 153 0.85 8.68 11.84
N THR A 154 -0.45 8.61 11.63
CA THR A 154 -1.04 8.13 10.38
C THR A 154 -1.77 9.25 9.64
N ASN A 155 -2.06 10.33 10.30
CA ASN A 155 -3.01 11.38 9.92
C ASN A 155 -2.41 12.55 9.12
N ARG A 156 -1.22 12.41 8.56
CA ARG A 156 -0.56 13.47 7.77
C ARG A 156 -0.47 13.09 6.29
N PRO A 157 -0.69 14.05 5.38
CA PRO A 157 -0.44 13.82 3.97
C PRO A 157 1.01 13.44 3.69
N LEU A 158 1.21 12.59 2.69
CA LEU A 158 2.53 12.13 2.24
C LEU A 158 3.06 13.06 1.14
N ALA A 159 4.29 13.53 1.27
CA ALA A 159 4.92 14.42 0.30
C ALA A 159 5.19 13.73 -1.07
N ARG A 160 5.27 12.41 -1.10
CA ARG A 160 5.62 11.63 -2.29
C ARG A 160 4.45 10.88 -2.92
N ALA A 161 3.24 11.01 -2.36
CA ALA A 161 2.02 10.42 -2.89
C ALA A 161 1.00 11.49 -3.26
N PHE A 162 0.04 11.15 -4.09
CA PHE A 162 -1.22 11.87 -4.17
C PHE A 162 -2.07 11.43 -2.98
N ASN A 163 -2.62 12.38 -2.23
CA ASN A 163 -3.35 12.08 -1.01
C ASN A 163 -4.85 12.24 -1.23
N LEU A 164 -5.60 11.23 -0.88
CA LEU A 164 -7.06 11.25 -0.82
C LEU A 164 -7.47 11.24 0.66
N ASP A 165 -7.91 12.40 1.13
CA ASP A 165 -8.46 12.53 2.49
C ASP A 165 -9.92 12.09 2.49
N VAL A 166 -10.21 11.03 3.22
CA VAL A 166 -11.53 10.40 3.31
C VAL A 166 -12.26 10.71 4.61
N THR A 167 -11.70 11.59 5.44
CA THR A 167 -12.22 11.93 6.77
C THR A 167 -13.66 12.43 6.71
N ALA A 168 -13.94 13.36 5.81
CA ALA A 168 -15.26 13.99 5.69
C ALA A 168 -16.26 13.20 4.83
N HIS A 169 -15.89 12.04 4.32
CA HIS A 169 -16.81 11.25 3.49
C HIS A 169 -18.01 10.75 4.31
N PRO A 170 -19.26 10.86 3.81
CA PRO A 170 -20.48 10.51 4.56
C PRO A 170 -20.47 9.09 5.13
N GLY A 171 -19.91 8.13 4.40
CA GLY A 171 -19.76 6.74 4.87
C GLY A 171 -18.92 6.61 6.15
N ARG A 172 -18.08 7.61 6.48
CA ARG A 172 -17.32 7.62 7.74
C ARG A 172 -18.23 7.69 8.97
N ALA A 173 -19.35 8.42 8.87
CA ALA A 173 -20.28 8.58 10.00
C ALA A 173 -20.96 7.28 10.42
N THR A 174 -21.10 6.32 9.51
CA THR A 174 -21.70 5.00 9.77
C THR A 174 -20.67 3.91 10.05
N PHE A 175 -19.39 4.26 10.02
CA PHE A 175 -18.30 3.32 10.31
C PHE A 175 -18.11 3.19 11.82
N ASP A 176 -18.39 2.03 12.37
CA ASP A 176 -18.46 1.75 13.81
C ASP A 176 -17.16 1.21 14.40
N ARG A 177 -16.10 1.08 13.59
CA ARG A 177 -14.79 0.61 14.04
C ARG A 177 -13.83 1.77 14.29
N ASN A 178 -12.62 1.43 14.77
CA ASN A 178 -11.53 2.38 14.91
C ASN A 178 -11.26 3.11 13.58
N GLY A 179 -11.17 4.43 13.61
CA GLY A 179 -10.96 5.31 12.46
C GLY A 179 -9.74 4.95 11.61
N HIS A 180 -8.76 4.27 12.19
CA HIS A 180 -7.58 3.72 11.49
C HIS A 180 -7.93 2.69 10.40
N TYR A 181 -9.07 2.03 10.51
CA TYR A 181 -9.54 1.06 9.50
C TYR A 181 -10.49 1.68 8.48
N TRP A 182 -10.87 2.94 8.64
CA TRP A 182 -11.75 3.61 7.68
C TRP A 182 -11.14 3.70 6.27
N PRO A 183 -9.87 4.05 6.08
CA PRO A 183 -9.25 4.01 4.74
C PRO A 183 -9.26 2.64 4.07
N LEU A 184 -9.20 1.53 4.84
CA LEU A 184 -9.38 0.18 4.29
C LEU A 184 -10.80 -0.02 3.75
N GLN A 185 -11.81 0.34 4.55
CA GLN A 185 -13.22 0.23 4.12
C GLN A 185 -13.48 1.11 2.92
N TYR A 186 -13.02 2.36 2.95
CA TYR A 186 -13.17 3.28 1.82
C TYR A 186 -12.53 2.73 0.54
N TYR A 187 -11.32 2.20 0.64
CA TYR A 187 -10.66 1.57 -0.50
C TYR A 187 -11.47 0.41 -1.05
N ARG A 188 -11.93 -0.50 -0.18
CA ARG A 188 -12.76 -1.65 -0.55
C ARG A 188 -14.05 -1.23 -1.27
N ASP A 189 -14.75 -0.22 -0.76
CA ASP A 189 -16.11 0.11 -1.18
C ASP A 189 -16.14 1.09 -2.37
N TYR A 190 -15.16 1.98 -2.48
CA TYR A 190 -15.21 3.09 -3.44
C TYR A 190 -14.06 3.12 -4.46
N LEU A 191 -12.92 2.49 -4.16
CA LEU A 191 -11.74 2.56 -5.03
C LEU A 191 -11.39 1.24 -5.68
N LEU A 192 -11.67 0.11 -5.05
CA LEU A 192 -11.20 -1.20 -5.50
C LEU A 192 -11.74 -1.55 -6.89
N ASP A 193 -13.00 -1.22 -7.18
CA ASP A 193 -13.60 -1.46 -8.48
C ASP A 193 -12.98 -0.58 -9.60
N GLN A 194 -12.26 0.48 -9.23
CA GLN A 194 -11.49 1.33 -10.12
C GLN A 194 -10.03 0.85 -10.30
N GLN A 195 -9.66 -0.31 -9.78
CA GLN A 195 -8.27 -0.76 -9.69
C GLN A 195 -7.48 -0.69 -11.01
N PRO A 196 -8.00 -1.13 -12.17
CA PRO A 196 -7.28 -0.97 -13.43
C PRO A 196 -7.10 0.49 -13.83
N ALA A 197 -8.08 1.35 -13.53
CA ALA A 197 -7.96 2.78 -13.76
C ALA A 197 -6.91 3.41 -12.83
N ILE A 198 -6.88 3.00 -11.55
CA ILE A 198 -5.86 3.45 -10.59
C ILE A 198 -4.46 3.06 -11.06
N ALA A 199 -4.26 1.87 -11.58
CA ALA A 199 -2.99 1.45 -12.18
C ALA A 199 -2.57 2.34 -13.37
N GLY A 200 -3.53 2.97 -14.05
CA GLY A 200 -3.32 3.95 -15.11
C GLY A 200 -3.03 5.38 -14.62
N TRP A 201 -3.27 5.69 -13.35
CA TRP A 201 -3.04 7.03 -12.81
C TRP A 201 -1.56 7.42 -12.84
N ASN A 202 -1.31 8.70 -12.96
CA ASN A 202 0.04 9.26 -13.04
C ASN A 202 0.14 10.57 -12.24
N HIS A 203 1.35 10.96 -11.90
CA HIS A 203 1.58 12.16 -11.10
C HIS A 203 1.49 13.48 -11.90
N ALA A 204 1.35 13.44 -13.23
CA ALA A 204 1.05 14.63 -14.00
C ALA A 204 -0.40 15.12 -13.75
N GLU A 205 -1.34 14.17 -13.60
CA GLU A 205 -2.75 14.47 -13.31
C GLU A 205 -3.06 14.52 -11.80
N LYS A 206 -2.31 13.77 -11.00
CA LYS A 206 -2.46 13.64 -9.54
C LYS A 206 -1.12 13.92 -8.87
N PRO A 207 -0.74 15.21 -8.73
CA PRO A 207 0.61 15.59 -8.29
C PRO A 207 0.97 15.03 -6.90
N ARG A 208 2.25 14.75 -6.72
CA ARG A 208 2.80 14.36 -5.42
C ARG A 208 2.60 15.46 -4.39
N GLY A 209 2.26 15.09 -3.17
CA GLY A 209 1.97 16.00 -2.08
C GLY A 209 0.62 16.70 -2.15
N ALA A 210 -0.07 16.68 -3.30
CA ALA A 210 -1.41 17.23 -3.40
C ALA A 210 -2.40 16.42 -2.55
N VAL A 211 -3.35 17.15 -1.95
CA VAL A 211 -4.43 16.56 -1.15
C VAL A 211 -5.75 16.86 -1.84
N ARG A 212 -6.54 15.81 -2.03
CA ARG A 212 -7.93 15.91 -2.46
C ARG A 212 -8.82 15.35 -1.35
N VAL A 213 -9.83 16.11 -0.95
CA VAL A 213 -10.87 15.62 -0.05
C VAL A 213 -11.85 14.80 -0.88
N ALA A 214 -12.17 13.59 -0.41
CA ALA A 214 -13.17 12.76 -1.05
C ALA A 214 -14.53 13.46 -0.94
N ALA A 215 -15.09 13.81 -2.07
CA ALA A 215 -16.44 14.37 -2.15
C ALA A 215 -17.50 13.29 -1.95
N GLN A 216 -18.71 13.75 -1.58
CA GLN A 216 -19.92 12.96 -1.47
C GLN A 216 -20.24 12.22 -2.78
#